data_9950bd6382a7294874ea16a9808f9646
#
_entry.id   9950bd6382a7294874ea16a9808f9646
#
_cell.length_a   1.000
_cell.length_b   1.000
_cell.length_c   1.000
_cell.angle_alpha   90.00
_cell.angle_beta   90.00
_cell.angle_gamma   90.00
#
_symmetry.space_group_name_H-M   'P 1'
#
loop_
_entity.id
_entity.type
_entity.pdbx_description
1 polymer ?
#
loop_
_entity_poly.entity_id
_entity_poly.type
_entity_poly.pdbx_seq_one_letter_code
_entity_poly.pdbx_strand_id
1 'polypeptide(L)'
;MSNFGFLKDKKEYALFASAAIEAEKVYASAPAMCAVGSRKALELAVKWVYSADKTMQMPYKDNLQALIHEPTFRFAVDYNTWGKLPFIIKLGNLAVHTERSVQASDALASLQGLFEFIQWVDYCYGADYEERQFDEALIPTEKVVVDTKKIKEQESLLGEKDAEIEALRKKIEQMSEQITAAKEQHQQERTFVAADLSEFKTRKIYIDVDMKQDRKSVV
;
A
#
# COMPACT_ATOMS: atom_id res chain seq x y z
N MET A 1 14.26 -26.44 -0.41
CA MET A 1 14.69 -25.10 -0.89
C MET A 1 13.45 -24.36 -1.34
N SER A 2 13.47 -23.03 -1.46
CA SER A 2 12.32 -22.19 -1.81
C SER A 2 12.85 -21.03 -2.63
N ASN A 3 12.10 -20.54 -3.62
CA ASN A 3 12.47 -19.38 -4.43
C ASN A 3 12.70 -18.13 -3.55
N PHE A 4 11.92 -17.97 -2.51
CA PHE A 4 12.03 -16.86 -1.55
C PHE A 4 12.94 -17.17 -0.35
N GLY A 5 13.63 -18.32 -0.36
CA GLY A 5 14.46 -18.78 0.76
C GLY A 5 15.58 -17.81 1.16
N PHE A 6 16.13 -17.09 0.18
CA PHE A 6 17.20 -16.09 0.39
C PHE A 6 16.79 -14.92 1.28
N LEU A 7 15.49 -14.63 1.38
CA LEU A 7 14.98 -13.55 2.24
C LEU A 7 15.14 -13.84 3.74
N LYS A 8 15.33 -15.10 4.14
CA LYS A 8 15.46 -15.48 5.55
C LYS A 8 16.70 -14.89 6.21
N ASP A 9 17.76 -14.75 5.42
CA ASP A 9 19.06 -14.31 5.93
C ASP A 9 19.19 -12.77 5.89
N LYS A 10 18.21 -12.08 5.25
CA LYS A 10 18.17 -10.63 5.07
C LYS A 10 17.21 -10.00 6.07
N LYS A 11 17.74 -9.53 7.20
CA LYS A 11 16.96 -8.95 8.31
C LYS A 11 16.16 -7.72 7.89
N GLU A 12 16.67 -6.94 6.95
CA GLU A 12 16.03 -5.76 6.38
C GLU A 12 14.70 -6.09 5.70
N TYR A 13 14.52 -7.31 5.20
CA TYR A 13 13.30 -7.76 4.50
C TYR A 13 12.34 -8.56 5.39
N ALA A 14 12.60 -8.63 6.69
CA ALA A 14 11.79 -9.42 7.63
C ALA A 14 10.29 -9.09 7.56
N LEU A 15 9.94 -7.83 7.17
CA LEU A 15 8.56 -7.38 7.08
C LEU A 15 7.72 -8.18 6.07
N PHE A 16 8.30 -8.51 4.91
CA PHE A 16 7.59 -9.19 3.82
C PHE A 16 8.10 -10.61 3.53
N ALA A 17 9.28 -10.97 4.06
CA ALA A 17 9.91 -12.27 3.80
C ALA A 17 9.01 -13.45 4.19
N SER A 18 8.42 -13.43 5.39
CA SER A 18 7.55 -14.50 5.86
C SER A 18 6.31 -14.67 4.97
N ALA A 19 5.69 -13.56 4.57
CA ALA A 19 4.50 -13.58 3.71
C ALA A 19 4.80 -14.15 2.31
N ALA A 20 5.95 -13.81 1.72
CA ALA A 20 6.37 -14.34 0.42
C ALA A 20 6.65 -15.85 0.48
N ILE A 21 7.37 -16.30 1.52
CA ILE A 21 7.68 -17.73 1.72
C ILE A 21 6.41 -18.54 1.99
N GLU A 22 5.47 -18.01 2.78
CA GLU A 22 4.20 -18.67 3.07
C GLU A 22 3.31 -18.76 1.83
N ALA A 23 3.27 -17.71 1.00
CA ALA A 23 2.53 -17.73 -0.26
C ALA A 23 3.02 -18.85 -1.19
N GLU A 24 4.34 -19.05 -1.29
CA GLU A 24 4.93 -20.13 -2.07
C GLU A 24 4.56 -21.51 -1.51
N LYS A 25 4.61 -21.69 -0.20
CA LYS A 25 4.32 -22.99 0.45
C LYS A 25 2.91 -23.48 0.20
N VAL A 26 1.94 -22.58 0.14
CA VAL A 26 0.53 -22.96 0.01
C VAL A 26 0.10 -23.12 -1.45
N TYR A 27 0.95 -22.81 -2.42
CA TYR A 27 0.62 -22.84 -3.85
C TYR A 27 0.02 -24.17 -4.28
N ALA A 28 0.68 -25.29 -3.97
CA ALA A 28 0.26 -26.61 -4.42
C ALA A 28 -1.07 -27.11 -3.80
N SER A 29 -1.37 -26.65 -2.59
CA SER A 29 -2.57 -27.06 -1.84
C SER A 29 -3.74 -26.10 -1.98
N ALA A 30 -3.47 -24.81 -2.13
CA ALA A 30 -4.48 -23.75 -2.13
C ALA A 30 -4.07 -22.56 -3.02
N PRO A 31 -4.23 -22.66 -4.35
CA PRO A 31 -3.85 -21.58 -5.27
C PRO A 31 -4.48 -20.22 -4.96
N ALA A 32 -5.72 -20.20 -4.49
CA ALA A 32 -6.37 -18.96 -4.04
C ALA A 32 -5.64 -18.31 -2.87
N MET A 33 -5.19 -19.10 -1.91
CA MET A 33 -4.43 -18.60 -0.76
C MET A 33 -3.02 -18.14 -1.15
N CYS A 34 -2.41 -18.79 -2.14
CA CYS A 34 -1.17 -18.32 -2.73
C CYS A 34 -1.34 -16.91 -3.34
N ALA A 35 -2.44 -16.67 -4.08
CA ALA A 35 -2.72 -15.37 -4.68
C ALA A 35 -2.95 -14.28 -3.60
N VAL A 36 -3.68 -14.59 -2.52
CA VAL A 36 -3.87 -13.68 -1.37
C VAL A 36 -2.53 -13.39 -0.68
N GLY A 37 -1.74 -14.42 -0.42
CA GLY A 37 -0.41 -14.30 0.18
C GLY A 37 0.55 -13.47 -0.67
N SER A 38 0.54 -13.68 -1.99
CA SER A 38 1.34 -12.90 -2.94
C SER A 38 0.97 -11.42 -2.93
N ARG A 39 -0.34 -11.09 -2.91
CA ARG A 39 -0.80 -9.70 -2.77
C ARG A 39 -0.35 -9.08 -1.44
N LYS A 40 -0.47 -9.83 -0.33
CA LYS A 40 -0.04 -9.36 0.99
C LYS A 40 1.47 -9.11 1.04
N ALA A 41 2.26 -10.04 0.52
CA ALA A 41 3.72 -9.89 0.44
C ALA A 41 4.11 -8.68 -0.42
N LEU A 42 3.44 -8.49 -1.57
CA LEU A 42 3.62 -7.31 -2.41
C LEU A 42 3.31 -6.01 -1.66
N GLU A 43 2.18 -5.95 -0.94
CA GLU A 43 1.81 -4.76 -0.17
C GLU A 43 2.86 -4.41 0.88
N LEU A 44 3.34 -5.39 1.61
CA LEU A 44 4.38 -5.21 2.63
C LEU A 44 5.71 -4.77 1.99
N ALA A 45 6.09 -5.36 0.85
CA ALA A 45 7.31 -5.00 0.15
C ALA A 45 7.24 -3.58 -0.44
N VAL A 46 6.11 -3.19 -1.03
CA VAL A 46 5.90 -1.81 -1.51
C VAL A 46 5.97 -0.80 -0.36
N LYS A 47 5.28 -1.06 0.75
CA LYS A 47 5.33 -0.20 1.95
C LYS A 47 6.75 -0.11 2.52
N TRP A 48 7.49 -1.21 2.47
CA TRP A 48 8.91 -1.22 2.86
C TRP A 48 9.74 -0.29 1.96
N VAL A 49 9.56 -0.34 0.63
CA VAL A 49 10.26 0.57 -0.31
C VAL A 49 9.98 2.03 0.05
N TYR A 50 8.72 2.40 0.29
CA TYR A 50 8.36 3.75 0.71
C TYR A 50 8.98 4.17 2.05
N SER A 51 9.23 3.23 2.95
CA SER A 51 9.88 3.51 4.22
C SER A 51 11.41 3.63 4.11
N ALA A 52 12.01 2.89 3.18
CA ALA A 52 13.44 2.83 2.97
C ALA A 52 13.96 3.96 2.06
N ASP A 53 13.17 4.36 1.06
CA ASP A 53 13.56 5.34 0.05
C ASP A 53 12.85 6.69 0.26
N LYS A 54 13.62 7.67 0.71
CA LYS A 54 13.13 9.05 0.96
C LYS A 54 12.76 9.82 -0.31
N THR A 55 13.12 9.32 -1.49
CA THR A 55 12.74 9.94 -2.77
C THR A 55 11.32 9.58 -3.20
N MET A 56 10.73 8.56 -2.57
CA MET A 56 9.35 8.14 -2.82
C MET A 56 8.35 9.12 -2.21
N GLN A 57 7.45 9.64 -3.02
CA GLN A 57 6.38 10.54 -2.57
C GLN A 57 5.14 9.73 -2.17
N MET A 58 4.69 9.94 -0.93
CA MET A 58 3.47 9.25 -0.47
C MET A 58 2.25 9.84 -1.16
N PRO A 59 1.42 9.01 -1.83
CA PRO A 59 0.17 9.47 -2.38
C PRO A 59 -0.85 9.81 -1.27
N TYR A 60 -1.86 10.61 -1.59
CA TYR A 60 -2.94 10.95 -0.65
C TYR A 60 -3.65 9.70 -0.08
N LYS A 61 -3.81 8.65 -0.91
CA LYS A 61 -4.33 7.36 -0.48
C LYS A 61 -3.16 6.39 -0.33
N ASP A 62 -3.04 5.77 0.85
CA ASP A 62 -1.97 4.83 1.19
C ASP A 62 -2.29 3.36 0.85
N ASN A 63 -3.35 3.11 0.05
CA ASN A 63 -3.66 1.76 -0.41
C ASN A 63 -2.68 1.29 -1.48
N LEU A 64 -2.50 -0.02 -1.59
CA LEU A 64 -1.53 -0.64 -2.50
C LEU A 64 -1.69 -0.17 -3.96
N GLN A 65 -2.94 -0.02 -4.43
CA GLN A 65 -3.22 0.44 -5.80
C GLN A 65 -2.70 1.87 -6.03
N ALA A 66 -2.90 2.78 -5.08
CA ALA A 66 -2.40 4.16 -5.18
C ALA A 66 -0.88 4.20 -5.09
N LEU A 67 -0.28 3.41 -4.20
CA LEU A 67 1.17 3.33 -4.03
C LEU A 67 1.87 2.90 -5.31
N ILE A 68 1.41 1.84 -5.99
CA ILE A 68 2.07 1.37 -7.22
C ILE A 68 1.87 2.29 -8.43
N HIS A 69 0.88 3.19 -8.41
CA HIS A 69 0.62 4.15 -9.49
C HIS A 69 1.16 5.54 -9.21
N GLU A 70 1.70 5.77 -8.02
CA GLU A 70 2.37 7.02 -7.71
C GLU A 70 3.57 7.23 -8.65
N PRO A 71 3.73 8.41 -9.28
CA PRO A 71 4.75 8.64 -10.31
C PRO A 71 6.17 8.29 -9.88
N THR A 72 6.61 8.63 -8.65
CA THR A 72 7.97 8.34 -8.19
C THR A 72 8.22 6.84 -8.11
N PHE A 73 7.27 6.06 -7.61
CA PHE A 73 7.35 4.61 -7.58
C PHE A 73 7.25 4.01 -8.99
N ARG A 74 6.31 4.51 -9.81
CA ARG A 74 6.07 4.01 -11.16
C ARG A 74 7.30 4.18 -12.06
N PHE A 75 8.06 5.26 -11.90
CA PHE A 75 9.28 5.52 -12.67
C PHE A 75 10.51 4.79 -12.10
N ALA A 76 10.52 4.46 -10.83
CA ALA A 76 11.62 3.71 -10.21
C ALA A 76 11.62 2.24 -10.61
N VAL A 77 10.44 1.60 -10.70
CA VAL A 77 10.30 0.20 -11.08
C VAL A 77 10.38 0.05 -12.59
N ASP A 78 11.15 -0.93 -13.07
CA ASP A 78 11.22 -1.22 -14.50
C ASP A 78 9.85 -1.59 -15.09
N TYR A 79 9.67 -1.32 -16.38
CA TYR A 79 8.37 -1.44 -17.04
C TYR A 79 7.78 -2.86 -16.98
N ASN A 80 8.62 -3.90 -17.14
CA ASN A 80 8.16 -5.28 -17.20
C ASN A 80 7.71 -5.77 -15.82
N THR A 81 8.51 -5.52 -14.80
CA THR A 81 8.19 -5.84 -13.40
C THR A 81 6.95 -5.10 -12.94
N TRP A 82 6.89 -3.77 -13.19
CA TRP A 82 5.72 -2.99 -12.82
C TRP A 82 4.43 -3.48 -13.49
N GLY A 83 4.49 -3.88 -14.76
CA GLY A 83 3.34 -4.39 -15.51
C GLY A 83 2.65 -5.60 -14.86
N LYS A 84 3.36 -6.36 -14.02
CA LYS A 84 2.84 -7.53 -13.31
C LYS A 84 2.15 -7.20 -11.99
N LEU A 85 2.47 -6.05 -11.36
CA LEU A 85 1.93 -5.68 -10.05
C LEU A 85 0.40 -5.53 -10.03
N PRO A 86 -0.25 -4.86 -11.02
CA PRO A 86 -1.71 -4.78 -11.06
C PRO A 86 -2.40 -6.15 -11.18
N PHE A 87 -1.76 -7.13 -11.85
CA PHE A 87 -2.28 -8.48 -11.94
C PHE A 87 -2.29 -9.18 -10.57
N ILE A 88 -1.18 -9.09 -9.82
CA ILE A 88 -1.07 -9.66 -8.46
C ILE A 88 -2.17 -9.09 -7.56
N ILE A 89 -2.40 -7.76 -7.62
CA ILE A 89 -3.43 -7.10 -6.82
C ILE A 89 -4.83 -7.59 -7.21
N LYS A 90 -5.14 -7.61 -8.50
CA LYS A 90 -6.45 -8.05 -8.99
C LYS A 90 -6.75 -9.51 -8.62
N LEU A 91 -5.77 -10.39 -8.79
CA LEU A 91 -5.92 -11.80 -8.50
C LEU A 91 -6.12 -12.04 -7.00
N GLY A 92 -5.32 -11.38 -6.16
CA GLY A 92 -5.47 -11.46 -4.71
C GLY A 92 -6.83 -10.94 -4.23
N ASN A 93 -7.33 -9.83 -4.80
CA ASN A 93 -8.66 -9.31 -4.50
C ASN A 93 -9.76 -10.28 -4.95
N LEU A 94 -9.64 -10.84 -6.16
CA LEU A 94 -10.59 -11.84 -6.68
C LEU A 94 -10.67 -13.05 -5.74
N ALA A 95 -9.52 -13.53 -5.28
CA ALA A 95 -9.44 -14.69 -4.38
C ALA A 95 -10.15 -14.47 -3.04
N VAL A 96 -10.20 -13.22 -2.54
CA VAL A 96 -10.90 -12.87 -1.28
C VAL A 96 -12.40 -12.70 -1.47
N HIS A 97 -12.84 -12.08 -2.57
CA HIS A 97 -14.21 -11.58 -2.71
C HIS A 97 -15.12 -12.44 -3.58
N THR A 98 -14.62 -13.50 -4.19
CA THR A 98 -15.43 -14.33 -5.08
C THR A 98 -15.32 -15.82 -4.75
N GLU A 99 -16.42 -16.55 -4.95
CA GLU A 99 -16.44 -18.02 -4.91
C GLU A 99 -15.75 -18.66 -6.14
N ARG A 100 -15.23 -17.84 -7.06
CA ARG A 100 -14.53 -18.35 -8.25
C ARG A 100 -13.19 -18.95 -7.84
N SER A 101 -12.95 -20.17 -8.27
CA SER A 101 -11.67 -20.84 -8.07
C SER A 101 -10.55 -20.10 -8.83
N VAL A 102 -9.50 -19.73 -8.13
CA VAL A 102 -8.27 -19.24 -8.76
C VAL A 102 -7.58 -20.42 -9.44
N GLN A 103 -7.24 -20.27 -10.71
CA GLN A 103 -6.48 -21.28 -11.45
C GLN A 103 -5.04 -21.36 -10.92
N ALA A 104 -4.49 -22.58 -10.90
CA ALA A 104 -3.11 -22.77 -10.46
C ALA A 104 -2.11 -21.99 -11.34
N SER A 105 -2.36 -21.89 -12.65
CA SER A 105 -1.55 -21.07 -13.57
C SER A 105 -1.53 -19.59 -13.22
N ASP A 106 -2.67 -19.03 -12.79
CA ASP A 106 -2.77 -17.63 -12.42
C ASP A 106 -2.06 -17.36 -11.09
N ALA A 107 -2.21 -18.27 -10.12
CA ALA A 107 -1.50 -18.22 -8.86
C ALA A 107 0.02 -18.30 -9.06
N LEU A 108 0.48 -19.16 -9.99
CA LEU A 108 1.89 -19.27 -10.36
C LEU A 108 2.40 -17.97 -10.98
N ALA A 109 1.66 -17.42 -11.95
CA ALA A 109 2.03 -16.13 -12.56
C ALA A 109 2.10 -14.98 -11.53
N SER A 110 1.20 -14.99 -10.55
CA SER A 110 1.24 -14.04 -9.42
C SER A 110 2.48 -14.21 -8.57
N LEU A 111 2.87 -15.45 -8.29
CA LEU A 111 4.04 -15.78 -7.49
C LEU A 111 5.35 -15.41 -8.23
N GLN A 112 5.42 -15.69 -9.53
CA GLN A 112 6.54 -15.28 -10.39
C GLN A 112 6.67 -13.75 -10.46
N GLY A 113 5.57 -13.04 -10.65
CA GLY A 113 5.57 -11.58 -10.66
C GLY A 113 6.01 -10.97 -9.32
N LEU A 114 5.60 -11.59 -8.21
CA LEU A 114 6.06 -11.21 -6.87
C LEU A 114 7.58 -11.43 -6.73
N PHE A 115 8.07 -12.58 -7.19
CA PHE A 115 9.51 -12.91 -7.14
C PHE A 115 10.35 -11.88 -7.91
N GLU A 116 9.93 -11.53 -9.12
CA GLU A 116 10.64 -10.53 -9.94
C GLU A 116 10.63 -9.15 -9.26
N PHE A 117 9.52 -8.75 -8.66
CA PHE A 117 9.46 -7.50 -7.91
C PHE A 117 10.40 -7.52 -6.69
N ILE A 118 10.45 -8.62 -5.94
CA ILE A 118 11.36 -8.76 -4.81
C ILE A 118 12.83 -8.81 -5.28
N GLN A 119 13.12 -9.41 -6.42
CA GLN A 119 14.45 -9.35 -7.04
C GLN A 119 14.83 -7.91 -7.39
N TRP A 120 13.90 -7.12 -7.93
CA TRP A 120 14.10 -5.71 -8.18
C TRP A 120 14.37 -4.94 -6.87
N VAL A 121 13.62 -5.22 -5.81
CA VAL A 121 13.87 -4.62 -4.48
C VAL A 121 15.27 -4.96 -3.98
N ASP A 122 15.66 -6.22 -4.08
CA ASP A 122 16.99 -6.69 -3.65
C ASP A 122 18.11 -6.07 -4.49
N TYR A 123 17.90 -5.89 -5.79
CA TYR A 123 18.83 -5.22 -6.68
C TYR A 123 19.03 -3.74 -6.32
N CYS A 124 17.95 -3.02 -6.03
CA CYS A 124 18.01 -1.59 -5.75
C CYS A 124 18.47 -1.25 -4.34
N TYR A 125 18.13 -2.07 -3.36
CA TYR A 125 18.26 -1.74 -1.93
C TYR A 125 19.06 -2.76 -1.12
N GLY A 126 19.35 -3.93 -1.68
CA GLY A 126 20.11 -4.98 -0.98
C GLY A 126 21.59 -4.67 -0.92
N ALA A 127 22.25 -5.00 0.21
CA ALA A 127 23.68 -4.87 0.34
C ALA A 127 24.44 -5.92 -0.48
N ASP A 128 23.91 -7.14 -0.54
CA ASP A 128 24.51 -8.29 -1.23
C ASP A 128 23.49 -8.88 -2.22
N TYR A 129 23.40 -8.26 -3.39
CA TYR A 129 22.53 -8.74 -4.45
C TYR A 129 23.17 -9.91 -5.21
N GLU A 130 22.37 -10.95 -5.39
CA GLU A 130 22.68 -12.04 -6.33
C GLU A 130 21.49 -12.20 -7.28
N GLU A 131 21.77 -12.28 -8.58
CA GLU A 131 20.73 -12.55 -9.57
C GLU A 131 20.24 -13.99 -9.43
N ARG A 132 18.93 -14.16 -9.29
CA ARG A 132 18.25 -15.45 -9.16
C ARG A 132 17.13 -15.55 -10.16
N GLN A 133 16.90 -16.75 -10.66
CA GLN A 133 15.78 -17.06 -11.53
C GLN A 133 14.73 -17.83 -10.73
N PHE A 134 13.46 -17.58 -11.06
CA PHE A 134 12.36 -18.33 -10.49
C PHE A 134 12.41 -19.78 -11.05
N ASP A 135 12.37 -20.74 -10.15
CA ASP A 135 12.38 -22.16 -10.50
C ASP A 135 11.12 -22.82 -9.92
N GLU A 136 10.24 -23.28 -10.81
CA GLU A 136 9.00 -23.96 -10.41
C GLU A 136 9.28 -25.28 -9.66
N ALA A 137 10.42 -25.92 -9.91
CA ALA A 137 10.80 -27.14 -9.21
C ALA A 137 11.13 -26.92 -7.72
N LEU A 138 11.40 -25.68 -7.31
CA LEU A 138 11.62 -25.33 -5.91
C LEU A 138 10.34 -25.09 -5.13
N ILE A 139 9.17 -25.04 -5.79
CA ILE A 139 7.89 -24.88 -5.12
C ILE A 139 7.57 -26.17 -4.33
N PRO A 140 7.27 -26.08 -3.02
CA PRO A 140 6.93 -27.24 -2.23
C PRO A 140 5.68 -27.93 -2.78
N THR A 141 5.79 -29.23 -3.11
CA THR A 141 4.68 -30.07 -3.58
C THR A 141 3.93 -30.75 -2.45
N GLU A 142 4.48 -30.72 -1.25
CA GLU A 142 3.82 -31.27 -0.06
C GLU A 142 2.54 -30.48 0.23
N LYS A 143 1.43 -31.21 0.34
CA LYS A 143 0.15 -30.63 0.76
C LYS A 143 0.26 -30.19 2.23
N VAL A 144 0.53 -28.94 2.44
CA VAL A 144 0.38 -28.34 3.76
C VAL A 144 -1.11 -28.41 4.11
N VAL A 145 -1.45 -29.04 5.20
CA VAL A 145 -2.84 -29.03 5.72
C VAL A 145 -3.07 -27.60 6.23
N VAL A 146 -3.62 -26.78 5.36
CA VAL A 146 -3.96 -25.40 5.70
C VAL A 146 -5.30 -25.44 6.43
N ASP A 147 -5.34 -24.93 7.64
CA ASP A 147 -6.59 -24.75 8.39
C ASP A 147 -7.41 -23.62 7.71
N THR A 148 -8.18 -24.03 6.72
CA THR A 148 -9.02 -23.12 5.90
C THR A 148 -10.05 -22.35 6.73
N LYS A 149 -10.42 -22.84 7.94
CA LYS A 149 -11.31 -22.11 8.83
C LYS A 149 -10.64 -20.90 9.47
N LYS A 150 -9.42 -21.06 9.98
CA LYS A 150 -8.64 -19.93 10.56
C LYS A 150 -8.32 -18.87 9.54
N ILE A 151 -8.09 -19.29 8.29
CA ILE A 151 -7.80 -18.35 7.21
C ILE A 151 -9.03 -17.55 6.84
N LYS A 152 -10.20 -18.19 6.68
CA LYS A 152 -11.48 -17.50 6.43
C LYS A 152 -11.87 -16.55 7.56
N GLU A 153 -11.62 -16.92 8.82
CA GLU A 153 -11.84 -16.04 9.96
C GLU A 153 -10.93 -14.80 9.92
N GLN A 154 -9.66 -14.97 9.56
CA GLN A 154 -8.73 -13.85 9.41
C GLN A 154 -9.06 -12.96 8.21
N GLU A 155 -9.53 -13.55 7.10
CA GLU A 155 -10.02 -12.82 5.92
C GLU A 155 -11.25 -11.98 6.24
N SER A 156 -12.22 -12.55 6.97
CA SER A 156 -13.42 -11.83 7.42
C SER A 156 -13.05 -10.63 8.29
N LEU A 157 -12.11 -10.84 9.23
CA LEU A 157 -11.65 -9.78 10.14
C LEU A 157 -10.88 -8.66 9.41
N LEU A 158 -10.11 -9.02 8.37
CA LEU A 158 -9.43 -8.05 7.50
C LEU A 158 -10.43 -7.27 6.65
N GLY A 159 -11.44 -7.95 6.08
CA GLY A 159 -12.51 -7.32 5.31
C GLY A 159 -13.35 -6.33 6.14
N GLU A 160 -13.64 -6.65 7.42
CA GLU A 160 -14.33 -5.75 8.34
C GLU A 160 -13.48 -4.51 8.65
N LYS A 161 -12.18 -4.68 8.86
CA LYS A 161 -11.26 -3.55 9.11
C LYS A 161 -11.07 -2.67 7.87
N ASP A 162 -10.99 -3.25 6.69
CA ASP A 162 -10.92 -2.49 5.44
C ASP A 162 -12.21 -1.67 5.21
N ALA A 163 -13.38 -2.24 5.54
CA ALA A 163 -14.66 -1.53 5.48
C ALA A 163 -14.74 -0.39 6.52
N GLU A 164 -14.22 -0.60 7.73
CA GLU A 164 -14.15 0.42 8.78
C GLU A 164 -13.21 1.58 8.37
N ILE A 165 -12.05 1.26 7.81
CA ILE A 165 -11.10 2.25 7.28
C ILE A 165 -11.75 3.08 6.17
N GLU A 166 -12.48 2.45 5.25
CA GLU A 166 -13.16 3.16 4.16
C GLU A 166 -14.29 4.06 4.68
N ALA A 167 -15.02 3.61 5.69
CA ALA A 167 -16.06 4.41 6.35
C ALA A 167 -15.47 5.64 7.09
N LEU A 168 -14.34 5.45 7.77
CA LEU A 168 -13.61 6.55 8.43
C LEU A 168 -13.05 7.55 7.41
N ARG A 169 -12.53 7.08 6.28
CA ARG A 169 -12.05 7.95 5.19
C ARG A 169 -13.19 8.83 4.63
N LYS A 170 -14.35 8.25 4.35
CA LYS A 170 -15.54 9.02 3.90
C LYS A 170 -15.94 10.07 4.93
N LYS A 171 -15.87 9.75 6.21
CA LYS A 171 -16.18 10.69 7.28
C LYS A 171 -15.18 11.84 7.34
N ILE A 172 -13.88 11.57 7.17
CA ILE A 172 -12.82 12.58 7.09
C ILE A 172 -13.04 13.49 5.87
N GLU A 173 -13.39 12.94 4.71
CA GLU A 173 -13.68 13.69 3.50
C GLU A 173 -14.87 14.63 3.69
N GLN A 174 -15.98 14.15 4.27
CA GLN A 174 -17.16 14.97 4.60
C GLN A 174 -16.82 16.08 5.60
N MET A 175 -16.02 15.78 6.63
CA MET A 175 -15.58 16.80 7.59
C MET A 175 -14.66 17.84 6.95
N SER A 176 -13.78 17.44 6.05
CA SER A 176 -12.91 18.33 5.29
C SER A 176 -13.71 19.28 4.39
N GLU A 177 -14.74 18.77 3.70
CA GLU A 177 -15.67 19.59 2.92
C GLU A 177 -16.43 20.60 3.78
N GLN A 178 -16.91 20.19 4.96
CA GLN A 178 -17.59 21.09 5.90
C GLN A 178 -16.66 22.19 6.42
N ILE A 179 -15.42 21.86 6.74
CA ILE A 179 -14.41 22.83 7.19
C ILE A 179 -14.10 23.82 6.06
N THR A 180 -13.98 23.33 4.81
CA THR A 180 -13.72 24.19 3.65
C THR A 180 -14.87 25.13 3.39
N ALA A 181 -16.11 24.63 3.42
CA ALA A 181 -17.31 25.45 3.25
C ALA A 181 -17.46 26.50 4.37
N ALA A 182 -17.20 26.13 5.63
CA ALA A 182 -17.20 27.08 6.74
C ALA A 182 -16.11 28.15 6.58
N LYS A 183 -14.92 27.78 6.10
CA LYS A 183 -13.84 28.73 5.81
C LYS A 183 -14.24 29.73 4.72
N GLU A 184 -14.89 29.27 3.65
CA GLU A 184 -15.38 30.14 2.58
C GLU A 184 -16.48 31.11 3.06
N GLN A 185 -17.41 30.64 3.87
CA GLN A 185 -18.43 31.50 4.50
C GLN A 185 -17.80 32.58 5.38
N HIS A 186 -16.87 32.21 6.25
CA HIS A 186 -16.15 33.17 7.09
C HIS A 186 -15.28 34.16 6.30
N GLN A 187 -14.77 33.77 5.15
CA GLN A 187 -14.05 34.68 4.25
C GLN A 187 -15.01 35.70 3.60
N GLN A 188 -16.21 35.26 3.19
CA GLN A 188 -17.24 36.17 2.63
C GLN A 188 -17.76 37.15 3.67
N GLU A 189 -18.01 36.72 4.91
CA GLU A 189 -18.43 37.60 6.01
C GLU A 189 -17.35 38.63 6.34
N ARG A 190 -16.06 38.31 6.27
CA ARG A 190 -14.94 39.22 6.48
C ARG A 190 -14.83 40.32 5.43
N THR A 191 -15.19 40.06 4.18
CA THR A 191 -15.16 41.08 3.11
C THR A 191 -16.24 42.14 3.25
N PHE A 192 -17.34 41.85 3.95
CA PHE A 192 -18.44 42.81 4.16
C PHE A 192 -18.18 43.81 5.30
N VAL A 193 -17.28 43.53 6.23
CA VAL A 193 -17.02 44.37 7.42
C VAL A 193 -15.86 45.37 7.19
N ALA A 194 -15.20 45.31 6.03
CA ALA A 194 -13.97 46.06 5.78
C ALA A 194 -14.15 47.57 5.50
N ALA A 195 -15.38 48.08 5.36
CA ALA A 195 -15.59 49.47 4.87
C ALA A 195 -15.37 50.59 5.92
N ASP A 196 -15.27 50.26 7.22
CA ASP A 196 -15.28 51.32 8.28
C ASP A 196 -14.34 51.06 9.46
N LEU A 197 -13.27 50.25 9.28
CA LEU A 197 -12.33 49.99 10.34
C LEU A 197 -11.14 50.95 10.33
N SER A 198 -10.88 51.63 11.48
CA SER A 198 -9.65 52.39 11.66
C SER A 198 -8.41 51.52 11.41
N GLU A 199 -7.32 52.08 10.88
CA GLU A 199 -6.09 51.38 10.54
C GLU A 199 -5.56 50.51 11.70
N PHE A 200 -5.71 50.92 12.94
CA PHE A 200 -5.37 50.16 14.13
C PHE A 200 -6.24 48.88 14.29
N LYS A 201 -7.53 48.96 14.02
CA LYS A 201 -8.45 47.79 14.09
C LYS A 201 -8.22 46.84 12.94
N THR A 202 -7.96 47.33 11.74
CA THR A 202 -7.61 46.53 10.57
C THR A 202 -6.34 45.72 10.83
N ARG A 203 -5.31 46.36 11.35
CA ARG A 203 -4.06 45.71 11.69
C ARG A 203 -4.25 44.60 12.74
N LYS A 204 -4.96 44.87 13.83
CA LYS A 204 -5.15 43.95 14.93
C LYS A 204 -6.01 42.74 14.57
N ILE A 205 -7.04 42.93 13.74
CA ILE A 205 -8.01 41.89 13.39
C ILE A 205 -7.56 41.03 12.22
N TYR A 206 -6.89 41.59 11.22
CA TYR A 206 -6.55 40.91 9.98
C TYR A 206 -5.06 40.62 9.86
N ILE A 207 -4.18 41.56 10.11
CA ILE A 207 -2.74 41.40 9.90
C ILE A 207 -2.07 40.60 11.03
N ASP A 208 -2.37 40.94 12.28
CA ASP A 208 -1.74 40.27 13.44
C ASP A 208 -2.26 38.85 13.64
N VAL A 209 -3.45 38.53 13.15
CA VAL A 209 -4.04 37.19 13.18
C VAL A 209 -3.41 36.31 12.09
N ASP A 210 -3.27 36.81 10.87
CA ASP A 210 -2.66 36.09 9.77
C ASP A 210 -1.16 35.83 10.04
N MET A 211 -0.43 36.82 10.59
CA MET A 211 0.97 36.65 10.99
C MET A 211 1.16 35.66 12.15
N LYS A 212 0.15 35.46 13.01
CA LYS A 212 0.19 34.43 14.06
C LYS A 212 -0.13 33.04 13.54
N GLN A 213 -0.94 32.93 12.50
CA GLN A 213 -1.25 31.65 11.84
C GLN A 213 -0.06 31.15 11.02
N ASP A 214 0.60 32.04 10.27
CA ASP A 214 1.80 31.67 9.49
C ASP A 214 2.98 31.22 10.36
N ARG A 215 3.13 31.78 11.58
CA ARG A 215 4.16 31.30 12.52
C ARG A 215 3.89 29.92 13.12
N LYS A 216 2.64 29.43 13.09
CA LYS A 216 2.30 28.08 13.56
C LYS A 216 2.48 26.99 12.50
N SER A 217 2.65 27.38 11.24
CA SER A 217 2.87 26.44 10.13
C SER A 217 4.36 26.19 9.81
N VAL A 218 5.29 26.76 10.57
CA VAL A 218 6.75 26.69 10.35
C VAL A 218 7.48 26.03 11.54
N VAL A 219 6.82 25.12 12.29
CA VAL A 219 7.48 24.29 13.32
C VAL A 219 7.16 22.83 13.06
#